data_8765c78c51aa8b26d300fe49f5764703
#
_entry.id   8765c78c51aa8b26d300fe49f5764703
#
_cell.length_a   1.000
_cell.length_b   1.000
_cell.length_c   1.000
_cell.angle_alpha   90.00
_cell.angle_beta   90.00
_cell.angle_gamma   90.00
#
_symmetry.space_group_name_H-M   'P 1'
#
loop_
_entity.id
_entity.type
_entity.pdbx_description
1 polymer ?
#
loop_
_entity_poly.entity_id
_entity_poly.type
_entity_poly.pdbx_seq_one_letter_code
_entity_poly.pdbx_strand_id
1 'polypeptide(L)'
;MINNCLVFLFCVLAALPAFSAQHVAIHPRPGFDSGEQETIRQIVDMERQTKEASLRRDAEFSLRTLADDYVAITPLGQVATKEETISARRSGQLRYESMNITDMVVRLYGDTAVVTARADVKGHQLGEDFSGPYRYTRVWVRRNGHWQTVSYQATVTQ
;
A
#
# COMPACT_ATOMS: atom_id res chain seq x y z
N MET A 1 -38.78 17.37 56.29
CA MET A 1 -38.80 16.44 55.16
C MET A 1 -37.75 16.91 54.18
N ILE A 2 -36.60 16.28 54.19
CA ILE A 2 -35.42 16.69 53.42
C ILE A 2 -35.28 15.67 52.28
N ASN A 3 -35.50 16.10 51.03
CA ASN A 3 -35.37 15.25 49.86
C ASN A 3 -33.94 15.34 49.33
N ASN A 4 -33.20 14.25 49.47
CA ASN A 4 -31.82 14.09 49.00
C ASN A 4 -31.89 13.64 47.55
N CYS A 5 -31.56 14.53 46.61
CA CYS A 5 -31.44 14.20 45.18
C CYS A 5 -29.97 13.79 44.87
N LEU A 6 -29.75 12.49 44.74
CA LEU A 6 -28.43 11.92 44.40
C LEU A 6 -28.23 12.02 42.89
N VAL A 7 -27.36 12.92 42.46
CA VAL A 7 -26.95 13.03 41.04
C VAL A 7 -25.89 11.99 40.76
N PHE A 8 -26.24 10.94 40.00
CA PHE A 8 -25.26 9.99 39.46
C PHE A 8 -24.55 10.62 38.26
N LEU A 9 -23.26 10.94 38.45
CA LEU A 9 -22.37 11.37 37.37
C LEU A 9 -21.91 10.12 36.62
N PHE A 10 -22.47 9.83 35.44
CA PHE A 10 -22.00 8.81 34.53
C PHE A 10 -20.71 9.29 33.84
N CYS A 11 -19.57 8.80 34.32
CA CYS A 11 -18.31 8.94 33.60
C CYS A 11 -18.31 8.00 32.40
N VAL A 12 -18.62 8.52 31.20
CA VAL A 12 -18.44 7.78 29.94
C VAL A 12 -16.95 7.75 29.63
N LEU A 13 -16.30 6.63 29.94
CA LEU A 13 -14.95 6.33 29.42
C LEU A 13 -15.11 6.04 27.92
N ALA A 14 -14.77 7.01 27.08
CA ALA A 14 -14.60 6.78 25.65
C ALA A 14 -13.34 5.93 25.45
N ALA A 15 -13.53 4.64 25.16
CA ALA A 15 -12.46 3.78 24.72
C ALA A 15 -11.99 4.24 23.33
N LEU A 16 -10.78 4.80 23.25
CA LEU A 16 -10.12 5.07 21.99
C LEU A 16 -9.88 3.74 21.27
N PRO A 17 -10.19 3.62 19.97
CA PRO A 17 -9.85 2.40 19.24
C PRO A 17 -8.33 2.25 19.23
N ALA A 18 -7.84 1.11 19.71
CA ALA A 18 -6.45 0.73 19.60
C ALA A 18 -6.08 0.67 18.10
N PHE A 19 -5.26 1.61 17.67
CA PHE A 19 -4.65 1.60 16.34
C PHE A 19 -3.75 0.36 16.27
N SER A 20 -4.24 -0.70 15.60
CA SER A 20 -3.47 -1.90 15.36
C SER A 20 -2.22 -1.51 14.54
N ALA A 21 -1.07 -1.51 15.19
CA ALA A 21 0.20 -1.31 14.52
C ALA A 21 0.40 -2.45 13.51
N GLN A 22 0.31 -2.12 12.22
CA GLN A 22 0.60 -3.07 11.14
C GLN A 22 2.07 -3.49 11.29
N HIS A 23 2.28 -4.77 11.56
CA HIS A 23 3.62 -5.34 11.69
C HIS A 23 4.28 -5.37 10.30
N VAL A 24 5.04 -4.32 9.98
CA VAL A 24 6.03 -4.37 8.91
C VAL A 24 7.23 -5.11 9.48
N ALA A 25 7.38 -6.39 9.11
CA ALA A 25 8.56 -7.16 9.48
C ALA A 25 9.75 -6.66 8.64
N ILE A 26 10.46 -5.66 9.15
CA ILE A 26 11.78 -5.30 8.63
C ILE A 26 12.71 -6.40 9.16
N HIS A 27 13.11 -7.35 8.30
CA HIS A 27 14.16 -8.31 8.65
C HIS A 27 15.51 -7.66 8.35
N PRO A 28 16.20 -7.04 9.34
CA PRO A 28 17.55 -6.54 9.13
C PRO A 28 18.48 -7.74 8.94
N ARG A 29 19.17 -7.82 7.82
CA ARG A 29 20.37 -8.64 7.74
C ARG A 29 21.39 -8.03 8.72
N PRO A 30 22.14 -8.81 9.49
CA PRO A 30 23.24 -8.28 10.28
C PRO A 30 24.21 -7.54 9.36
N GLY A 31 24.41 -6.22 9.56
CA GLY A 31 25.33 -5.41 8.79
C GLY A 31 24.72 -4.29 7.93
N PHE A 32 23.41 -3.99 8.03
CA PHE A 32 22.85 -2.81 7.35
C PHE A 32 23.46 -1.53 7.94
N ASP A 33 23.97 -0.67 7.06
CA ASP A 33 24.37 0.67 7.46
C ASP A 33 23.13 1.58 7.71
N SER A 34 23.36 2.74 8.30
CA SER A 34 22.29 3.70 8.60
C SER A 34 21.59 4.23 7.35
N GLY A 35 22.29 4.30 6.21
CA GLY A 35 21.76 4.74 4.92
C GLY A 35 20.80 3.72 4.30
N GLU A 36 21.12 2.43 4.40
CA GLU A 36 20.22 1.36 3.93
C GLU A 36 18.92 1.32 4.75
N GLN A 37 19.01 1.46 6.08
CA GLN A 37 17.83 1.52 6.95
C GLN A 37 16.92 2.71 6.61
N GLU A 38 17.50 3.87 6.32
CA GLU A 38 16.74 5.06 5.92
C GLU A 38 16.07 4.82 4.56
N THR A 39 16.78 4.24 3.61
CA THR A 39 16.22 3.88 2.30
C THR A 39 15.06 2.90 2.43
N ILE A 40 15.16 1.87 3.28
CA ILE A 40 14.06 0.94 3.55
C ILE A 40 12.85 1.69 4.11
N ARG A 41 13.03 2.61 5.08
CA ARG A 41 11.92 3.43 5.62
C ARG A 41 11.25 4.25 4.53
N GLN A 42 12.01 4.88 3.64
CA GLN A 42 11.48 5.63 2.50
C GLN A 42 10.62 4.73 1.59
N ILE A 43 11.09 3.54 1.24
CA ILE A 43 10.31 2.60 0.40
C ILE A 43 9.04 2.15 1.10
N VAL A 44 9.08 1.83 2.40
CA VAL A 44 7.89 1.47 3.19
C VAL A 44 6.87 2.62 3.20
N ASP A 45 7.34 3.87 3.34
CA ASP A 45 6.46 5.05 3.28
C ASP A 45 5.85 5.25 1.88
N MET A 46 6.61 5.04 0.82
CA MET A 46 6.11 5.08 -0.56
C MET A 46 5.07 3.97 -0.83
N GLU A 47 5.23 2.77 -0.27
CA GLU A 47 4.22 1.70 -0.34
C GLU A 47 2.92 2.13 0.35
N ARG A 48 3.02 2.75 1.53
CA ARG A 48 1.85 3.30 2.24
C ARG A 48 1.15 4.39 1.42
N GLN A 49 1.91 5.35 0.87
CA GLN A 49 1.36 6.41 0.01
C GLN A 49 0.71 5.83 -1.25
N THR A 50 1.32 4.80 -1.86
CA THR A 50 0.76 4.11 -3.04
C THR A 50 -0.58 3.44 -2.72
N LYS A 51 -0.70 2.78 -1.55
CA LYS A 51 -1.97 2.24 -1.06
C LYS A 51 -3.03 3.34 -0.92
N GLU A 52 -2.70 4.41 -0.23
CA GLU A 52 -3.62 5.54 0.00
C GLU A 52 -4.07 6.19 -1.31
N ALA A 53 -3.12 6.41 -2.24
CA ALA A 53 -3.40 6.96 -3.57
C ALA A 53 -4.33 6.03 -4.38
N SER A 54 -4.12 4.72 -4.27
CA SER A 54 -4.96 3.72 -4.93
C SER A 54 -6.41 3.77 -4.43
N LEU A 55 -6.60 3.85 -3.11
CA LEU A 55 -7.93 3.96 -2.48
C LEU A 55 -8.65 5.27 -2.87
N ARG A 56 -7.92 6.37 -3.01
CA ARG A 56 -8.46 7.67 -3.44
C ARG A 56 -8.56 7.84 -4.95
N ARG A 57 -8.11 6.87 -5.74
CA ARG A 57 -8.00 6.95 -7.21
C ARG A 57 -7.14 8.14 -7.66
N ASP A 58 -6.08 8.44 -6.91
CA ASP A 58 -5.16 9.53 -7.19
C ASP A 58 -4.26 9.18 -8.39
N ALA A 59 -4.74 9.50 -9.58
CA ALA A 59 -4.01 9.27 -10.83
C ALA A 59 -2.77 10.16 -10.95
N GLU A 60 -2.77 11.35 -10.33
CA GLU A 60 -1.64 12.27 -10.35
C GLU A 60 -0.46 11.72 -9.51
N PHE A 61 -0.75 11.05 -8.40
CA PHE A 61 0.28 10.31 -7.67
C PHE A 61 0.92 9.23 -8.58
N SER A 62 0.10 8.47 -9.32
CA SER A 62 0.59 7.46 -10.26
C SER A 62 1.43 8.06 -11.38
N LEU A 63 1.03 9.21 -11.91
CA LEU A 63 1.76 9.91 -12.96
C LEU A 63 3.20 10.24 -12.53
N ARG A 64 3.39 10.65 -11.26
CA ARG A 64 4.70 11.00 -10.71
C ARG A 64 5.54 9.81 -10.29
N THR A 65 4.92 8.71 -9.86
CA THR A 65 5.62 7.59 -9.22
C THR A 65 5.80 6.37 -10.10
N LEU A 66 5.02 6.22 -11.18
CA LEU A 66 5.26 5.17 -12.17
C LEU A 66 6.29 5.67 -13.18
N ALA A 67 7.29 4.84 -13.46
CA ALA A 67 8.29 5.11 -14.49
C ALA A 67 7.65 5.04 -15.89
N ASP A 68 8.25 5.69 -16.89
CA ASP A 68 7.72 5.68 -18.26
C ASP A 68 7.76 4.30 -18.89
N ASP A 69 8.71 3.46 -18.47
CA ASP A 69 8.85 2.05 -18.84
C ASP A 69 8.14 1.09 -17.86
N TYR A 70 7.20 1.59 -17.06
CA TYR A 70 6.45 0.78 -16.11
C TYR A 70 5.61 -0.31 -16.80
N VAL A 71 5.62 -1.50 -16.21
CA VAL A 71 4.76 -2.61 -16.58
C VAL A 71 4.12 -3.24 -15.34
N ALA A 72 2.83 -3.53 -15.43
CA ALA A 72 2.12 -4.29 -14.41
C ALA A 72 1.56 -5.59 -14.99
N ILE A 73 1.52 -6.63 -14.15
CA ILE A 73 0.63 -7.78 -14.35
C ILE A 73 -0.49 -7.63 -13.33
N THR A 74 -1.70 -7.36 -13.84
CA THR A 74 -2.87 -7.09 -13.01
C THR A 74 -3.33 -8.35 -12.27
N PRO A 75 -4.19 -8.24 -11.24
CA PRO A 75 -4.81 -9.40 -10.59
C PRO A 75 -5.54 -10.36 -11.55
N LEU A 76 -6.02 -9.86 -12.69
CA LEU A 76 -6.68 -10.65 -13.73
C LEU A 76 -5.71 -11.23 -14.78
N GLY A 77 -4.38 -11.10 -14.56
CA GLY A 77 -3.35 -11.62 -15.45
C GLY A 77 -3.09 -10.77 -16.70
N GLN A 78 -3.68 -9.59 -16.81
CA GLN A 78 -3.46 -8.70 -17.94
C GLN A 78 -2.17 -7.91 -17.75
N VAL A 79 -1.47 -7.63 -18.84
CA VAL A 79 -0.33 -6.71 -18.86
C VAL A 79 -0.86 -5.27 -19.03
N ALA A 80 -0.40 -4.34 -18.22
CA ALA A 80 -0.79 -2.93 -18.30
C ALA A 80 0.44 -2.02 -18.24
N THR A 81 0.42 -0.99 -19.09
CA THR A 81 1.41 0.10 -19.11
C THR A 81 1.09 1.17 -18.06
N LYS A 82 1.97 2.18 -17.95
CA LYS A 82 1.73 3.38 -17.14
C LYS A 82 0.47 4.09 -17.57
N GLU A 83 0.31 4.35 -18.86
CA GLU A 83 -0.83 5.09 -19.45
C GLU A 83 -2.15 4.35 -19.20
N GLU A 84 -2.18 3.05 -19.43
CA GLU A 84 -3.36 2.22 -19.18
C GLU A 84 -3.73 2.19 -17.70
N THR A 85 -2.74 2.07 -16.81
CA THR A 85 -2.97 2.11 -15.35
C THR A 85 -3.53 3.46 -14.90
N ILE A 86 -2.99 4.57 -15.40
CA ILE A 86 -3.47 5.92 -15.09
C ILE A 86 -4.88 6.13 -15.64
N SER A 87 -5.12 5.74 -16.89
CA SER A 87 -6.43 5.83 -17.55
C SER A 87 -7.50 5.04 -16.79
N ALA A 88 -7.20 3.80 -16.41
CA ALA A 88 -8.12 2.96 -15.65
C ALA A 88 -8.47 3.52 -14.26
N ARG A 89 -7.51 4.20 -13.60
CA ARG A 89 -7.77 4.90 -12.32
C ARG A 89 -8.63 6.16 -12.52
N ARG A 90 -8.34 6.97 -13.54
CA ARG A 90 -9.11 8.20 -13.84
C ARG A 90 -10.55 7.90 -14.22
N SER A 91 -10.77 6.89 -15.06
CA SER A 91 -12.11 6.47 -15.48
C SER A 91 -12.89 5.71 -14.40
N GLY A 92 -12.22 5.25 -13.34
CA GLY A 92 -12.83 4.38 -12.33
C GLY A 92 -12.98 2.92 -12.75
N GLN A 93 -12.41 2.53 -13.92
CA GLN A 93 -12.35 1.14 -14.34
C GLN A 93 -11.49 0.27 -13.40
N LEU A 94 -10.47 0.86 -12.76
CA LEU A 94 -9.72 0.24 -11.67
C LEU A 94 -10.07 0.96 -10.37
N ARG A 95 -10.72 0.23 -9.46
CA ARG A 95 -11.18 0.78 -8.18
C ARG A 95 -10.83 -0.15 -7.04
N TYR A 96 -10.14 0.38 -6.04
CA TYR A 96 -9.93 -0.27 -4.75
C TYR A 96 -10.88 0.33 -3.71
N GLU A 97 -11.61 -0.50 -2.97
CA GLU A 97 -12.52 -0.11 -1.89
C GLU A 97 -11.85 -0.24 -0.54
N SER A 98 -11.09 -1.29 -0.35
CA SER A 98 -10.23 -1.48 0.82
C SER A 98 -8.98 -2.24 0.46
N MET A 99 -7.91 -2.03 1.23
CA MET A 99 -6.64 -2.74 1.06
C MET A 99 -5.96 -2.84 2.42
N ASN A 100 -5.70 -4.05 2.88
CA ASN A 100 -4.89 -4.31 4.06
C ASN A 100 -3.58 -4.98 3.63
N ILE A 101 -2.44 -4.33 3.90
CA ILE A 101 -1.12 -4.83 3.50
C ILE A 101 -0.42 -5.37 4.75
N THR A 102 0.08 -6.60 4.66
CA THR A 102 0.82 -7.31 5.71
C THR A 102 2.05 -8.01 5.13
N ASP A 103 2.88 -8.57 5.98
CA ASP A 103 4.07 -9.35 5.61
C ASP A 103 5.00 -8.63 4.60
N MET A 104 5.11 -7.31 4.73
CA MET A 104 5.95 -6.53 3.81
C MET A 104 7.43 -6.78 4.10
N VAL A 105 8.17 -7.11 3.06
CA VAL A 105 9.63 -7.25 3.07
C VAL A 105 10.22 -6.40 1.97
N VAL A 106 11.17 -5.53 2.32
CA VAL A 106 11.93 -4.69 1.39
C VAL A 106 13.35 -5.22 1.29
N ARG A 107 13.85 -5.42 0.07
CA ARG A 107 15.24 -5.81 -0.23
C ARG A 107 15.85 -4.77 -1.14
N LEU A 108 17.05 -4.28 -0.78
CA LEU A 108 17.80 -3.29 -1.56
C LEU A 108 18.89 -3.97 -2.39
N TYR A 109 19.07 -3.49 -3.59
CA TYR A 109 20.10 -3.89 -4.55
C TYR A 109 20.62 -2.63 -5.25
N GLY A 110 21.48 -1.86 -4.56
CA GLY A 110 21.91 -0.54 -5.03
C GLY A 110 20.74 0.42 -5.19
N ASP A 111 20.53 0.93 -6.38
CA ASP A 111 19.42 1.84 -6.73
C ASP A 111 18.10 1.10 -7.03
N THR A 112 18.00 -0.18 -6.67
CA THR A 112 16.78 -0.96 -6.85
C THR A 112 16.27 -1.49 -5.51
N ALA A 113 14.97 -1.35 -5.25
CA ALA A 113 14.29 -1.97 -4.13
C ALA A 113 13.22 -2.95 -4.64
N VAL A 114 13.27 -4.18 -4.14
CA VAL A 114 12.26 -5.20 -4.39
C VAL A 114 11.39 -5.35 -3.14
N VAL A 115 10.12 -5.08 -3.28
CA VAL A 115 9.11 -5.21 -2.22
C VAL A 115 8.26 -6.43 -2.49
N THR A 116 8.11 -7.29 -1.49
CA THR A 116 7.13 -8.37 -1.50
C THR A 116 6.20 -8.19 -0.31
N ALA A 117 4.88 -8.37 -0.51
CA ALA A 117 3.93 -8.26 0.58
C ALA A 117 2.67 -9.11 0.29
N ARG A 118 1.85 -9.27 1.34
CA ARG A 118 0.48 -9.76 1.23
C ARG A 118 -0.46 -8.56 1.23
N ALA A 119 -1.55 -8.64 0.44
CA ALA A 119 -2.62 -7.66 0.43
C ALA A 119 -3.97 -8.38 0.45
N ASP A 120 -4.82 -8.06 1.43
CA ASP A 120 -6.22 -8.43 1.41
C ASP A 120 -6.99 -7.24 0.81
N VAL A 121 -7.59 -7.44 -0.36
CA VAL A 121 -8.14 -6.37 -1.20
C VAL A 121 -9.64 -6.57 -1.40
N LYS A 122 -10.39 -5.44 -1.46
CA LYS A 122 -11.69 -5.35 -2.10
C LYS A 122 -11.60 -4.37 -3.25
N GLY A 123 -12.06 -4.76 -4.44
CA GLY A 123 -11.96 -3.90 -5.61
C GLY A 123 -12.54 -4.51 -6.86
N HIS A 124 -12.68 -3.65 -7.89
CA HIS A 124 -13.21 -3.98 -9.19
C HIS A 124 -12.28 -3.47 -10.28
N GLN A 125 -12.14 -4.26 -11.35
CA GLN A 125 -11.41 -3.86 -12.54
C GLN A 125 -12.27 -4.22 -13.77
N LEU A 126 -12.54 -3.23 -14.63
CA LEU A 126 -13.40 -3.39 -15.82
C LEU A 126 -14.78 -3.97 -15.50
N GLY A 127 -15.31 -3.72 -14.31
CA GLY A 127 -16.58 -4.25 -13.83
C GLY A 127 -16.51 -5.62 -13.18
N GLU A 128 -15.37 -6.30 -13.24
CA GLU A 128 -15.15 -7.60 -12.60
C GLU A 128 -14.59 -7.43 -11.18
N ASP A 129 -15.12 -8.21 -10.24
CA ASP A 129 -14.64 -8.27 -8.85
C ASP A 129 -13.30 -9.04 -8.83
N PHE A 130 -12.26 -8.38 -8.28
CA PHE A 130 -10.98 -9.03 -7.98
C PHE A 130 -10.69 -9.07 -6.48
N SER A 131 -11.73 -9.00 -5.64
CA SER A 131 -11.55 -9.04 -4.17
C SER A 131 -10.94 -10.36 -3.73
N GLY A 132 -10.04 -10.30 -2.74
CA GLY A 132 -9.40 -11.48 -2.18
C GLY A 132 -8.01 -11.23 -1.62
N PRO A 133 -7.35 -12.30 -1.18
CA PRO A 133 -5.98 -12.26 -0.72
C PRO A 133 -5.00 -12.41 -1.88
N TYR A 134 -3.96 -11.57 -1.87
CA TYR A 134 -2.90 -11.56 -2.88
C TYR A 134 -1.52 -11.57 -2.23
N ARG A 135 -0.55 -12.13 -2.93
CA ARG A 135 0.87 -11.78 -2.80
C ARG A 135 1.25 -10.90 -3.97
N TYR A 136 2.02 -9.84 -3.70
CA TYR A 136 2.52 -9.00 -4.77
C TYR A 136 4.03 -8.79 -4.65
N THR A 137 4.62 -8.51 -5.81
CA THR A 137 5.97 -7.98 -5.94
C THR A 137 5.90 -6.63 -6.61
N ARG A 138 6.61 -5.65 -6.05
CA ARG A 138 6.84 -4.35 -6.68
C ARG A 138 8.32 -4.06 -6.73
N VAL A 139 8.75 -3.53 -7.86
CA VAL A 139 10.14 -3.12 -8.07
C VAL A 139 10.18 -1.60 -8.19
N TRP A 140 10.95 -1.00 -7.30
CA TRP A 140 11.28 0.41 -7.31
C TRP A 140 12.71 0.60 -7.81
N VAL A 141 12.93 1.62 -8.63
CA VAL A 141 14.27 2.02 -9.11
C VAL A 141 14.46 3.50 -8.82
N ARG A 142 15.62 3.86 -8.30
CA ARG A 142 16.00 5.26 -8.08
C ARG A 142 16.65 5.81 -9.34
N ARG A 143 15.99 6.78 -9.98
CA ARG A 143 16.47 7.48 -11.19
C ARG A 143 16.50 8.99 -10.90
N ASN A 144 17.63 9.63 -11.15
CA ASN A 144 17.80 11.07 -10.89
C ASN A 144 17.39 11.51 -9.47
N GLY A 145 17.72 10.66 -8.46
CA GLY A 145 17.40 10.91 -7.05
C GLY A 145 15.95 10.60 -6.64
N HIS A 146 15.09 10.15 -7.56
CA HIS A 146 13.68 9.85 -7.28
C HIS A 146 13.38 8.37 -7.45
N TRP A 147 12.65 7.80 -6.49
CA TRP A 147 12.16 6.43 -6.58
C TRP A 147 10.92 6.36 -7.47
N GLN A 148 10.96 5.44 -8.45
CA GLN A 148 9.86 5.17 -9.38
C GLN A 148 9.57 3.67 -9.41
N THR A 149 8.30 3.29 -9.47
CA THR A 149 7.90 1.90 -9.72
C THR A 149 8.12 1.57 -11.19
N VAL A 150 8.89 0.53 -11.47
CA VAL A 150 9.12 0.02 -12.85
C VAL A 150 8.33 -1.26 -13.12
N SER A 151 7.99 -2.02 -12.08
CA SER A 151 7.22 -3.26 -12.26
C SER A 151 6.32 -3.55 -11.05
N TYR A 152 5.18 -4.15 -11.32
CA TYR A 152 4.24 -4.66 -10.34
C TYR A 152 3.60 -5.94 -10.82
N GLN A 153 3.47 -6.92 -9.94
CA GLN A 153 2.70 -8.13 -10.19
C GLN A 153 1.97 -8.56 -8.93
N ALA A 154 0.72 -8.99 -9.07
CA ALA A 154 -0.05 -9.60 -8.00
C ALA A 154 -0.56 -10.98 -8.42
N THR A 155 -0.55 -11.91 -7.46
CA THR A 155 -1.04 -13.28 -7.63
C THR A 155 -2.00 -13.61 -6.50
N VAL A 156 -3.14 -14.21 -6.83
CA VAL A 156 -4.11 -14.72 -5.83
C VAL A 156 -3.43 -15.76 -4.95
N THR A 157 -3.66 -15.69 -3.65
CA THR A 157 -3.24 -16.72 -2.71
C THR A 157 -4.44 -17.55 -2.26
N GLN A 158 -4.19 -18.83 -2.07
CA GLN A 158 -5.18 -19.74 -1.44
C GLN A 158 -5.21 -19.56 0.07
#